data_a4b7483f30b1e821d00d89ec84fdc664
#
_entry.id   a4b7483f30b1e821d00d89ec84fdc664
#
_cell.length_a   1.000
_cell.length_b   1.000
_cell.length_c   1.000
_cell.angle_alpha   90.00
_cell.angle_beta   90.00
_cell.angle_gamma   90.00
#
_symmetry.space_group_name_H-M   'P 1'
#
loop_
_entity.id
_entity.type
_entity.pdbx_description
1 polymer ?
#
loop_
_entity_poly.entity_id
_entity_poly.type
_entity_poly.pdbx_seq_one_letter_code
_entity_poly.pdbx_strand_id
1 'polypeptide(L)'
;MPGQKQKTAKEEKTAFVDTSIIVDVDRGKEEVIELCKRLTSTNTAFISTVSVSEILTGSYLRKDYKAAVKKAEKVLSQFRWVTLNGETAKIIAELNAYLISKGQPIEYEDVAIAASFLLECCDVLLTENKDHFERLPNLKGKVMTPKEFCQEFDQG
;
A
#
# COMPACT_ATOMS: atom_id res chain seq x y z
N MET A 1 39.94 -17.47 -18.90
CA MET A 1 39.13 -16.27 -18.59
C MET A 1 38.11 -16.65 -17.53
N PRO A 2 38.24 -16.20 -16.31
CA PRO A 2 37.22 -16.47 -15.32
C PRO A 2 35.99 -15.67 -15.69
N GLY A 3 34.87 -16.36 -15.91
CA GLY A 3 33.61 -15.73 -16.22
C GLY A 3 33.19 -14.77 -15.10
N GLN A 4 33.01 -13.50 -15.45
CA GLN A 4 32.31 -12.55 -14.60
C GLN A 4 30.91 -13.09 -14.36
N LYS A 5 30.63 -13.58 -13.15
CA LYS A 5 29.28 -13.78 -12.68
C LYS A 5 28.60 -12.42 -12.71
N GLN A 6 27.78 -12.18 -13.72
CA GLN A 6 26.84 -11.09 -13.69
C GLN A 6 26.03 -11.26 -12.40
N LYS A 7 26.21 -10.33 -11.44
CA LYS A 7 25.27 -10.17 -10.36
C LYS A 7 23.93 -9.88 -11.02
N THR A 8 23.05 -10.87 -11.05
CA THR A 8 21.65 -10.65 -11.39
C THR A 8 21.16 -9.58 -10.45
N ALA A 9 20.73 -8.43 -11.01
CA ALA A 9 20.11 -7.38 -10.23
C ALA A 9 18.98 -8.03 -9.43
N LYS A 10 19.04 -7.89 -8.08
CA LYS A 10 18.01 -8.41 -7.19
C LYS A 10 16.71 -7.73 -7.63
N GLU A 11 15.77 -8.49 -8.14
CA GLU A 11 14.50 -7.97 -8.63
C GLU A 11 13.81 -7.23 -7.47
N GLU A 12 13.56 -5.93 -7.64
CA GLU A 12 12.98 -5.12 -6.58
C GLU A 12 11.52 -5.51 -6.37
N LYS A 13 11.15 -5.71 -5.10
CA LYS A 13 9.79 -6.05 -4.71
C LYS A 13 8.86 -4.86 -4.91
N THR A 14 7.71 -5.10 -5.53
CA THR A 14 6.63 -4.12 -5.63
C THR A 14 5.80 -4.10 -4.36
N ALA A 15 5.54 -2.91 -3.85
CA ALA A 15 4.76 -2.70 -2.64
C ALA A 15 3.52 -1.85 -2.93
N PHE A 16 2.38 -2.33 -2.48
CA PHE A 16 1.13 -1.59 -2.47
C PHE A 16 0.92 -1.04 -1.07
N VAL A 17 0.82 0.27 -0.91
CA VAL A 17 0.68 0.88 0.41
C VAL A 17 -0.78 1.15 0.76
N ASP A 18 -1.16 0.76 1.97
CA ASP A 18 -2.42 1.13 2.59
C ASP A 18 -2.37 2.57 3.12
N THR A 19 -3.53 3.16 3.34
CA THR A 19 -3.70 4.50 3.89
C THR A 19 -2.90 4.71 5.19
N SER A 20 -2.85 3.69 6.06
CA SER A 20 -2.11 3.75 7.33
C SER A 20 -0.62 4.08 7.17
N ILE A 21 -0.01 3.69 6.06
CA ILE A 21 1.40 3.97 5.76
C ILE A 21 1.61 5.47 5.52
N ILE A 22 0.71 6.10 4.78
CA ILE A 22 0.80 7.55 4.52
C ILE A 22 0.52 8.35 5.80
N VAL A 23 -0.39 7.87 6.64
CA VAL A 23 -0.63 8.46 7.97
C VAL A 23 0.65 8.42 8.82
N ASP A 24 1.39 7.32 8.79
CA ASP A 24 2.68 7.21 9.49
C ASP A 24 3.73 8.17 8.94
N VAL A 25 3.77 8.38 7.62
CA VAL A 25 4.64 9.40 6.99
C VAL A 25 4.25 10.80 7.50
N ASP A 26 2.97 11.14 7.54
CA ASP A 26 2.49 12.44 8.03
C ASP A 26 2.81 12.66 9.51
N ARG A 27 2.79 11.61 10.31
CA ARG A 27 3.16 11.64 11.73
C ARG A 27 4.68 11.70 11.98
N GLY A 28 5.49 11.64 10.94
CA GLY A 28 6.93 11.75 11.03
C GLY A 28 7.66 10.49 11.48
N LYS A 29 7.07 9.31 11.28
CA LYS A 29 7.78 8.04 11.54
C LYS A 29 8.92 7.86 10.53
N GLU A 30 10.15 8.13 10.97
CA GLU A 30 11.33 8.15 10.10
C GLU A 30 11.56 6.85 9.35
N GLU A 31 11.36 5.71 10.00
CA GLU A 31 11.52 4.38 9.38
C GLU A 31 10.58 4.19 8.18
N VAL A 32 9.33 4.65 8.31
CA VAL A 32 8.34 4.57 7.24
C VAL A 32 8.64 5.58 6.14
N ILE A 33 9.07 6.79 6.50
CA ILE A 33 9.48 7.82 5.54
C ILE A 33 10.64 7.32 4.68
N GLU A 34 11.67 6.74 5.27
CA GLU A 34 12.83 6.19 4.55
C GLU A 34 12.44 5.00 3.66
N LEU A 35 11.57 4.13 4.14
CA LEU A 35 11.03 3.03 3.34
C LEU A 35 10.27 3.55 2.12
N CYS A 36 9.37 4.52 2.30
CA CYS A 36 8.61 5.13 1.21
C CYS A 36 9.53 5.83 0.19
N LYS A 37 10.52 6.58 0.64
CA LYS A 37 11.51 7.22 -0.23
C LYS A 37 12.23 6.18 -1.11
N ARG A 38 12.66 5.08 -0.52
CA ARG A 38 13.34 4.01 -1.24
C ARG A 38 12.42 3.37 -2.29
N LEU A 39 11.21 3.00 -1.91
CA LEU A 39 10.24 2.37 -2.83
C LEU A 39 9.80 3.31 -3.96
N THR A 40 9.57 4.58 -3.66
CA THR A 40 9.16 5.56 -4.68
C THR A 40 10.32 5.95 -5.61
N SER A 41 11.56 5.94 -5.12
CA SER A 41 12.74 6.22 -5.96
C SER A 41 12.97 5.17 -7.05
N THR A 42 12.53 3.94 -6.81
CA THR A 42 12.62 2.82 -7.77
C THR A 42 11.33 2.58 -8.54
N ASN A 43 10.33 3.43 -8.32
CA ASN A 43 9.00 3.33 -8.96
C ASN A 43 8.29 1.99 -8.69
N THR A 44 8.51 1.42 -7.51
CA THR A 44 7.93 0.13 -7.07
C THR A 44 6.83 0.28 -6.02
N ALA A 45 6.41 1.51 -5.72
CA ALA A 45 5.36 1.81 -4.74
C ALA A 45 4.05 2.22 -5.41
N PHE A 46 2.98 1.53 -5.06
CA PHE A 46 1.63 1.73 -5.57
C PHE A 46 0.69 2.18 -4.46
N ILE A 47 -0.30 2.97 -4.80
CA ILE A 47 -1.36 3.41 -3.89
C ILE A 47 -2.71 3.46 -4.61
N SER A 48 -3.78 3.06 -3.92
CA SER A 48 -5.14 3.20 -4.45
C SER A 48 -5.61 4.64 -4.41
N THR A 49 -6.38 5.07 -5.43
CA THR A 49 -7.07 6.35 -5.39
C THR A 49 -8.08 6.47 -4.26
N VAL A 50 -8.54 5.34 -3.68
CA VAL A 50 -9.31 5.34 -2.43
C VAL A 50 -8.48 5.90 -1.29
N SER A 51 -7.26 5.43 -1.10
CA SER A 51 -6.34 5.97 -0.08
C SER A 51 -6.02 7.45 -0.34
N VAL A 52 -5.84 7.84 -1.59
CA VAL A 52 -5.65 9.25 -1.96
C VAL A 52 -6.83 10.09 -1.48
N SER A 53 -8.06 9.64 -1.72
CA SER A 53 -9.26 10.38 -1.28
C SER A 53 -9.37 10.46 0.24
N GLU A 54 -9.06 9.39 0.97
CA GLU A 54 -9.06 9.39 2.43
C GLU A 54 -8.03 10.40 3.01
N ILE A 55 -6.80 10.36 2.51
CA ILE A 55 -5.72 11.25 2.95
C ILE A 55 -6.07 12.72 2.67
N LEU A 56 -6.56 13.03 1.48
CA LEU A 56 -6.95 14.39 1.13
C LEU A 56 -8.17 14.86 1.93
N THR A 57 -9.13 13.99 2.18
CA THR A 57 -10.27 14.31 3.07
C THR A 57 -9.78 14.71 4.46
N GLY A 58 -8.90 13.91 5.06
CA GLY A 58 -8.30 14.24 6.35
C GLY A 58 -7.53 15.56 6.33
N SER A 59 -6.83 15.85 5.25
CA SER A 59 -6.09 17.11 5.08
C SER A 59 -7.02 18.32 4.98
N TYR A 60 -8.13 18.21 4.25
CA TYR A 60 -9.13 19.28 4.13
C TYR A 60 -9.86 19.59 5.44
N LEU A 61 -9.98 18.64 6.34
CA LEU A 61 -10.61 18.82 7.65
C LEU A 61 -9.74 19.59 8.67
N ARG A 62 -8.47 19.83 8.36
CA ARG A 62 -7.55 20.56 9.25
C ARG A 62 -7.79 22.06 9.18
N LYS A 63 -7.48 22.76 10.26
CA LYS A 63 -7.53 24.23 10.31
C LYS A 63 -6.55 24.87 9.31
N ASP A 64 -5.39 24.25 9.12
CA ASP A 64 -4.33 24.63 8.18
C ASP A 64 -4.44 23.89 6.83
N TYR A 65 -5.67 23.60 6.40
CA TYR A 65 -5.93 22.68 5.28
C TYR A 65 -5.14 22.99 4.00
N LYS A 66 -4.92 24.27 3.68
CA LYS A 66 -4.17 24.64 2.47
C LYS A 66 -2.74 24.09 2.48
N ALA A 67 -2.05 24.22 3.62
CA ALA A 67 -0.71 23.67 3.79
C ALA A 67 -0.74 22.14 3.89
N ALA A 68 -1.73 21.58 4.59
CA ALA A 68 -1.88 20.15 4.75
C ALA A 68 -2.15 19.44 3.42
N VAL A 69 -3.05 19.97 2.60
CA VAL A 69 -3.36 19.42 1.26
C VAL A 69 -2.12 19.48 0.37
N LYS A 70 -1.43 20.62 0.31
CA LYS A 70 -0.22 20.76 -0.50
C LYS A 70 0.86 19.76 -0.10
N LYS A 71 1.06 19.54 1.20
CA LYS A 71 1.99 18.54 1.72
C LYS A 71 1.58 17.13 1.33
N ALA A 72 0.30 16.79 1.50
CA ALA A 72 -0.24 15.49 1.15
C ALA A 72 -0.11 15.19 -0.34
N GLU A 73 -0.48 16.13 -1.20
CA GLU A 73 -0.34 16.00 -2.65
C GLU A 73 1.11 15.76 -3.07
N LYS A 74 2.07 16.45 -2.45
CA LYS A 74 3.49 16.25 -2.70
C LYS A 74 3.94 14.82 -2.38
N VAL A 75 3.51 14.28 -1.25
CA VAL A 75 3.82 12.89 -0.86
C VAL A 75 3.15 11.91 -1.81
N LEU A 76 1.85 12.06 -2.03
CA LEU A 76 1.05 11.15 -2.86
C LEU A 76 1.52 11.12 -4.33
N SER A 77 2.00 12.23 -4.87
CA SER A 77 2.49 12.31 -6.26
C SER A 77 3.69 11.41 -6.54
N GLN A 78 4.38 10.92 -5.53
CA GLN A 78 5.55 10.05 -5.67
C GLN A 78 5.18 8.58 -5.89
N PHE A 79 3.93 8.20 -5.57
CA PHE A 79 3.43 6.85 -5.74
C PHE A 79 2.78 6.66 -7.11
N ARG A 80 2.73 5.43 -7.58
CA ARG A 80 1.93 5.04 -8.73
C ARG A 80 0.48 4.84 -8.31
N TRP A 81 -0.41 5.65 -8.84
CA TRP A 81 -1.83 5.60 -8.49
C TRP A 81 -2.55 4.51 -9.25
N VAL A 82 -3.35 3.74 -8.53
CA VAL A 82 -4.20 2.68 -9.08
C VAL A 82 -5.65 3.10 -8.90
N THR A 83 -6.34 3.25 -10.02
CA THR A 83 -7.76 3.64 -10.05
C THR A 83 -8.67 2.43 -9.92
N LEU A 84 -9.85 2.62 -9.32
CA LEU A 84 -10.92 1.63 -9.34
C LEU A 84 -11.60 1.64 -10.73
N ASN A 85 -11.73 0.46 -11.30
CA ASN A 85 -12.41 0.26 -12.57
C ASN A 85 -13.40 -0.92 -12.48
N GLY A 86 -13.98 -1.34 -13.60
CA GLY A 86 -14.94 -2.44 -13.62
C GLY A 86 -14.38 -3.77 -13.12
N GLU A 87 -13.12 -4.07 -13.40
CA GLU A 87 -12.46 -5.30 -12.92
C GLU A 87 -12.22 -5.24 -11.42
N THR A 88 -11.80 -4.09 -10.90
CA THR A 88 -11.67 -3.88 -9.46
C THR A 88 -13.01 -4.07 -8.75
N ALA A 89 -14.09 -3.53 -9.32
CA ALA A 89 -15.45 -3.65 -8.75
C ALA A 89 -15.89 -5.11 -8.63
N LYS A 90 -15.58 -5.96 -9.58
CA LYS A 90 -15.88 -7.40 -9.52
C LYS A 90 -15.12 -8.08 -8.37
N ILE A 91 -13.86 -7.78 -8.21
CA ILE A 91 -13.04 -8.32 -7.11
C ILE A 91 -13.57 -7.83 -5.76
N ILE A 92 -13.90 -6.55 -5.62
CA ILE A 92 -14.52 -6.00 -4.41
C ILE A 92 -15.78 -6.78 -4.04
N ALA A 93 -16.64 -7.06 -5.00
CA ALA A 93 -17.87 -7.80 -4.77
C ALA A 93 -17.61 -9.22 -4.23
N GLU A 94 -16.65 -9.94 -4.80
CA GLU A 94 -16.26 -11.28 -4.34
C GLU A 94 -15.69 -11.25 -2.92
N LEU A 95 -14.77 -10.32 -2.64
CA LEU A 95 -14.15 -10.19 -1.33
C LEU A 95 -15.17 -9.80 -0.25
N ASN A 96 -16.05 -8.85 -0.54
CA ASN A 96 -17.11 -8.46 0.38
C ASN A 96 -18.08 -9.62 0.66
N ALA A 97 -18.52 -10.34 -0.36
CA ALA A 97 -19.40 -11.51 -0.19
C ALA A 97 -18.75 -12.57 0.70
N TYR A 98 -17.46 -12.83 0.49
CA TYR A 98 -16.70 -13.76 1.34
C TYR A 98 -16.69 -13.30 2.79
N LEU A 99 -16.29 -12.06 3.07
CA LEU A 99 -16.20 -11.52 4.44
C LEU A 99 -17.55 -11.50 5.15
N ILE A 100 -18.62 -11.12 4.46
CA ILE A 100 -19.98 -11.16 5.01
C ILE A 100 -20.39 -12.58 5.34
N SER A 101 -20.13 -13.54 4.46
CA SER A 101 -20.44 -14.95 4.70
C SER A 101 -19.71 -15.56 5.89
N LYS A 102 -18.55 -15.02 6.24
CA LYS A 102 -17.75 -15.42 7.41
C LYS A 102 -18.09 -14.62 8.68
N GLY A 103 -18.99 -13.64 8.59
CA GLY A 103 -19.29 -12.76 9.72
C GLY A 103 -18.11 -11.89 10.16
N GLN A 104 -17.19 -11.58 9.24
CA GLN A 104 -15.97 -10.82 9.49
C GLN A 104 -15.82 -9.63 8.54
N PRO A 105 -16.85 -8.76 8.42
CA PRO A 105 -16.75 -7.59 7.52
C PRO A 105 -15.62 -6.66 7.98
N ILE A 106 -15.02 -6.00 7.00
CA ILE A 106 -14.09 -4.88 7.20
C ILE A 106 -14.63 -3.66 6.45
N GLU A 107 -14.00 -2.51 6.65
CA GLU A 107 -14.39 -1.28 5.96
C GLU A 107 -14.29 -1.44 4.44
N TYR A 108 -15.22 -0.81 3.71
CA TYR A 108 -15.28 -0.90 2.25
C TYR A 108 -13.98 -0.43 1.59
N GLU A 109 -13.38 0.61 2.14
CA GLU A 109 -12.12 1.17 1.67
C GLU A 109 -10.99 0.15 1.73
N ASP A 110 -10.91 -0.63 2.80
CA ASP A 110 -9.91 -1.69 2.95
C ASP A 110 -10.12 -2.81 1.93
N VAL A 111 -11.38 -3.16 1.65
CA VAL A 111 -11.70 -4.14 0.60
C VAL A 111 -11.30 -3.62 -0.78
N ALA A 112 -11.54 -2.34 -1.05
CA ALA A 112 -11.15 -1.70 -2.31
C ALA A 112 -9.62 -1.67 -2.49
N ILE A 113 -8.88 -1.40 -1.43
CA ILE A 113 -7.40 -1.45 -1.42
C ILE A 113 -6.92 -2.87 -1.69
N ALA A 114 -7.49 -3.86 -1.01
CA ALA A 114 -7.16 -5.28 -1.23
C ALA A 114 -7.42 -5.72 -2.67
N ALA A 115 -8.56 -5.34 -3.24
CA ALA A 115 -8.91 -5.64 -4.63
C ALA A 115 -7.93 -5.01 -5.63
N SER A 116 -7.54 -3.77 -5.39
CA SER A 116 -6.56 -3.07 -6.22
C SER A 116 -5.18 -3.74 -6.15
N PHE A 117 -4.76 -4.12 -4.94
CA PHE A 117 -3.53 -4.87 -4.73
C PHE A 117 -3.51 -6.19 -5.52
N LEU A 118 -4.59 -6.95 -5.47
CA LEU A 118 -4.71 -8.23 -6.19
C LEU A 118 -4.68 -8.03 -7.71
N LEU A 119 -5.37 -7.02 -8.20
CA LEU A 119 -5.44 -6.72 -9.64
C LEU A 119 -4.08 -6.29 -10.19
N GLU A 120 -3.32 -5.48 -9.45
CA GLU A 120 -1.98 -5.03 -9.84
C GLU A 120 -0.90 -6.09 -9.70
N CYS A 121 -1.22 -7.22 -9.07
CA CYS A 121 -0.25 -8.31 -8.83
C CYS A 121 1.03 -7.84 -8.13
N CYS A 122 0.92 -6.89 -7.21
CA CYS A 122 2.06 -6.47 -6.39
C CYS A 122 2.53 -7.61 -5.48
N ASP A 123 3.78 -7.57 -5.08
CA ASP A 123 4.38 -8.62 -4.23
C ASP A 123 3.90 -8.53 -2.79
N VAL A 124 3.78 -7.33 -2.25
CA VAL A 124 3.47 -7.09 -0.84
C VAL A 124 2.46 -5.95 -0.68
N LEU A 125 1.49 -6.15 0.21
CA LEU A 125 0.63 -5.09 0.73
C LEU A 125 1.21 -4.61 2.07
N LEU A 126 1.65 -3.36 2.12
CA LEU A 126 2.17 -2.72 3.33
C LEU A 126 1.05 -2.04 4.10
N THR A 127 0.88 -2.41 5.35
CA THR A 127 -0.15 -1.86 6.24
C THR A 127 0.24 -1.97 7.70
N GLU A 128 -0.26 -1.07 8.54
CA GLU A 128 -0.24 -1.21 10.00
C GLU A 128 -1.44 -2.03 10.52
N ASN A 129 -2.47 -2.27 9.69
CA ASN A 129 -3.69 -2.99 10.02
C ASN A 129 -3.69 -4.40 9.43
N LYS A 130 -2.63 -5.14 9.67
CA LYS A 130 -2.40 -6.48 9.10
C LYS A 130 -3.58 -7.43 9.30
N ASP A 131 -4.20 -7.43 10.49
CA ASP A 131 -5.30 -8.32 10.85
C ASP A 131 -6.53 -8.16 9.95
N HIS A 132 -6.84 -6.94 9.51
CA HIS A 132 -7.96 -6.71 8.60
C HIS A 132 -7.75 -7.41 7.26
N PHE A 133 -6.57 -7.23 6.67
CA PHE A 133 -6.26 -7.79 5.35
C PHE A 133 -6.03 -9.30 5.39
N GLU A 134 -5.49 -9.83 6.48
CA GLU A 134 -5.27 -11.29 6.64
C GLU A 134 -6.56 -12.10 6.77
N ARG A 135 -7.71 -11.46 7.02
CA ARG A 135 -9.03 -12.11 6.92
C ARG A 135 -9.36 -12.58 5.50
N LEU A 136 -8.69 -12.02 4.50
CA LEU A 136 -8.88 -12.37 3.10
C LEU A 136 -7.91 -13.49 2.71
N PRO A 137 -8.41 -14.64 2.23
CA PRO A 137 -7.57 -15.82 1.96
C PRO A 137 -6.51 -15.56 0.88
N ASN A 138 -6.83 -14.74 -0.10
CA ASN A 138 -5.94 -14.42 -1.22
C ASN A 138 -4.78 -13.50 -0.83
N LEU A 139 -4.83 -12.90 0.34
CA LEU A 139 -3.81 -11.98 0.87
C LEU A 139 -2.90 -12.64 1.90
N LYS A 140 -3.23 -13.84 2.35
CA LYS A 140 -2.43 -14.55 3.35
C LYS A 140 -0.99 -14.74 2.86
N GLY A 141 -0.03 -14.31 3.69
CA GLY A 141 1.39 -14.37 3.36
C GLY A 141 1.91 -13.23 2.47
N LYS A 142 1.02 -12.31 2.03
CA LYS A 142 1.38 -11.16 1.18
C LYS A 142 1.25 -9.81 1.91
N VAL A 143 0.83 -9.82 3.15
CA VAL A 143 0.61 -8.61 3.97
C VAL A 143 1.74 -8.48 4.96
N MET A 144 2.37 -7.32 4.99
CA MET A 144 3.47 -7.01 5.89
C MET A 144 3.31 -5.63 6.52
N THR A 145 3.78 -5.51 7.76
CA THR A 145 4.04 -4.19 8.33
C THR A 145 5.34 -3.62 7.75
N PRO A 146 5.58 -2.30 7.81
CA PRO A 146 6.84 -1.70 7.40
C PRO A 146 8.06 -2.36 8.08
N LYS A 147 7.94 -2.66 9.36
CA LYS A 147 8.99 -3.33 10.13
C LYS A 147 9.31 -4.72 9.59
N GLU A 148 8.29 -5.53 9.33
CA GLU A 148 8.45 -6.88 8.76
C GLU A 148 9.09 -6.82 7.37
N PHE A 149 8.66 -5.87 6.54
CA PHE A 149 9.22 -5.68 5.21
C PHE A 149 10.71 -5.35 5.25
N CYS A 150 11.11 -4.42 6.11
CA CYS A 150 12.52 -4.06 6.29
C CYS A 150 13.34 -5.24 6.84
N GLN A 151 12.81 -6.02 7.78
CA GLN A 151 13.49 -7.20 8.31
C GLN A 151 13.72 -8.28 7.26
N GLU A 152 12.77 -8.48 6.35
CA GLU A 152 12.84 -9.53 5.34
C GLU A 152 13.70 -9.13 4.13
N PHE A 153 13.60 -7.88 3.68
CA PHE A 153 14.20 -7.44 2.41
C PHE A 153 15.45 -6.57 2.56
N ASP A 154 15.74 -6.06 3.75
CA ASP A 154 16.92 -5.23 4.01
C ASP A 154 18.14 -6.01 4.52
N GLN A 155 17.99 -7.31 4.74
CA GLN A 155 19.08 -8.20 5.11
C GLN A 155 19.80 -8.70 3.86
N GLY A 156 20.65 -7.86 3.31
CA GLY A 156 21.42 -8.21 2.11
C GLY A 156 22.65 -7.34 1.93
#